data_ee1ce7aa6a2ee461726f59be2a4575f8
#
_entry.id   ee1ce7aa6a2ee461726f59be2a4575f8
#
_cell.length_a   1.000
_cell.length_b   1.000
_cell.length_c   1.000
_cell.angle_alpha   90.00
_cell.angle_beta   90.00
_cell.angle_gamma   90.00
#
_symmetry.space_group_name_H-M   'P 1'
#
loop_
_entity.id
_entity.type
_entity.pdbx_description
1 polymer ?
#
loop_
_entity_poly.entity_id
_entity_poly.type
_entity_poly.pdbx_seq_one_letter_code
_entity_poly.pdbx_strand_id
1 'polypeptide(L)'
;MNVNLIHLFFVKNTYRKGLFIMSKRLVAFFSASGTTKKVANMIAEEAKADLFEIESKIPYTKADLDWMNKKSRSSVEMSDKKCRPEIMEKEIDMSSYDEILLGFPIWWYMAPTIINTFLETYDFSGKKIVLFATSGGSGFGNTVKELQSSASDAVITEGSLLNRGTKQEISDWVKSL
;
A
#
# COMPACT_ATOMS: atom_id res chain seq x y z
N MET A 1 12.59 -63.90 -15.71
CA MET A 1 13.61 -62.85 -15.56
C MET A 1 12.90 -61.53 -15.31
N ASN A 2 12.86 -61.16 -14.04
CA ASN A 2 12.23 -59.89 -13.59
C ASN A 2 13.22 -58.76 -13.74
N VAL A 3 12.85 -57.73 -14.48
CA VAL A 3 13.55 -56.45 -14.48
C VAL A 3 12.70 -55.45 -13.71
N ASN A 4 13.16 -55.13 -12.52
CA ASN A 4 12.59 -54.13 -11.61
C ASN A 4 12.66 -52.77 -12.29
N LEU A 5 11.48 -52.16 -12.44
CA LEU A 5 11.33 -50.77 -12.86
C LEU A 5 11.50 -49.88 -11.62
N ILE A 6 12.72 -49.45 -11.38
CA ILE A 6 13.02 -48.44 -10.38
C ILE A 6 12.48 -47.08 -10.92
N HIS A 7 11.41 -46.64 -10.34
CA HIS A 7 10.89 -45.30 -10.56
C HIS A 7 11.89 -44.27 -10.02
N LEU A 8 12.70 -43.75 -10.93
CA LEU A 8 13.62 -42.67 -10.64
C LEU A 8 12.79 -41.40 -10.49
N PHE A 9 12.45 -41.04 -9.26
CA PHE A 9 11.98 -39.70 -8.92
C PHE A 9 13.11 -38.73 -9.18
N PHE A 10 13.15 -38.17 -10.38
CA PHE A 10 13.96 -36.99 -10.65
C PHE A 10 13.33 -35.80 -9.89
N VAL A 11 13.78 -35.59 -8.66
CA VAL A 11 13.72 -34.30 -8.00
C VAL A 11 14.57 -33.38 -8.87
N LYS A 12 13.92 -32.59 -9.72
CA LYS A 12 14.57 -31.45 -10.39
C LYS A 12 14.96 -30.44 -9.32
N ASN A 13 16.09 -30.70 -8.66
CA ASN A 13 16.78 -29.71 -7.86
C ASN A 13 17.39 -28.70 -8.84
N THR A 14 16.57 -27.76 -9.28
CA THR A 14 17.03 -26.61 -10.05
C THR A 14 17.82 -25.76 -9.08
N TYR A 15 19.14 -25.95 -9.02
CA TYR A 15 20.07 -24.96 -8.48
C TYR A 15 19.84 -23.67 -9.27
N ARG A 16 18.94 -22.81 -8.80
CA ARG A 16 18.93 -21.42 -9.17
C ARG A 16 20.23 -20.83 -8.63
N LYS A 17 21.26 -20.75 -9.50
CA LYS A 17 22.39 -19.85 -9.28
C LYS A 17 21.81 -18.54 -8.77
N GLY A 18 22.31 -18.07 -7.64
CA GLY A 18 21.81 -16.92 -6.90
C GLY A 18 21.67 -15.66 -7.74
N LEU A 19 20.59 -15.60 -8.50
CA LEU A 19 20.01 -14.33 -8.86
C LEU A 19 19.33 -13.86 -7.55
N PHE A 20 19.91 -12.91 -6.89
CA PHE A 20 19.19 -12.09 -5.91
C PHE A 20 18.05 -11.44 -6.73
N ILE A 21 16.89 -12.10 -6.77
CA ILE A 21 15.68 -11.48 -7.28
C ILE A 21 15.38 -10.43 -6.21
N MET A 22 15.79 -9.19 -6.47
CA MET A 22 15.38 -8.07 -5.64
C MET A 22 13.85 -8.09 -5.66
N SER A 23 13.27 -8.21 -4.47
CA SER A 23 11.83 -8.10 -4.28
C SER A 23 11.32 -6.89 -5.03
N LYS A 24 10.39 -7.09 -5.98
CA LYS A 24 9.87 -5.98 -6.76
C LYS A 24 8.89 -5.21 -5.87
N ARG A 25 9.15 -3.92 -5.71
CA ARG A 25 8.36 -3.02 -4.87
C ARG A 25 7.37 -2.21 -5.71
N LEU A 26 6.20 -1.98 -5.14
CA LEU A 26 5.23 -1.01 -5.63
C LEU A 26 5.02 0.05 -4.56
N VAL A 27 5.08 1.32 -4.93
CA VAL A 27 4.61 2.44 -4.11
C VAL A 27 3.20 2.78 -4.55
N ALA A 28 2.20 2.32 -3.79
CA ALA A 28 0.81 2.68 -4.02
C ALA A 28 0.41 3.79 -3.05
N PHE A 29 -0.32 4.81 -3.51
CA PHE A 29 -0.68 5.92 -2.64
C PHE A 29 -1.99 6.59 -3.03
N PHE A 30 -2.69 7.11 -2.02
CA PHE A 30 -3.78 8.06 -2.18
C PHE A 30 -3.33 9.45 -1.70
N SER A 31 -3.71 10.49 -2.45
CA SER A 31 -3.37 11.87 -2.10
C SER A 31 -4.47 12.84 -2.50
N ALA A 32 -5.24 13.34 -1.53
CA ALA A 32 -6.33 14.28 -1.78
C ALA A 32 -5.84 15.72 -2.02
N SER A 33 -4.70 16.13 -1.43
CA SER A 33 -4.16 17.49 -1.50
C SER A 33 -2.79 17.61 -2.17
N GLY A 34 -2.25 16.49 -2.66
CA GLY A 34 -0.91 16.43 -3.29
C GLY A 34 0.24 16.22 -2.31
N THR A 35 0.03 16.29 -1.00
CA THR A 35 1.10 16.14 0.00
C THR A 35 1.67 14.72 -0.01
N THR A 36 0.83 13.70 0.12
CA THR A 36 1.27 12.30 0.07
C THR A 36 1.87 11.94 -1.28
N LYS A 37 1.37 12.50 -2.38
CA LYS A 37 1.91 12.31 -3.73
C LYS A 37 3.37 12.71 -3.83
N LYS A 38 3.74 13.87 -3.25
CA LYS A 38 5.15 14.33 -3.24
C LYS A 38 6.06 13.32 -2.52
N VAL A 39 5.63 12.83 -1.37
CA VAL A 39 6.36 11.84 -0.58
C VAL A 39 6.46 10.52 -1.33
N ALA A 40 5.35 10.04 -1.91
CA ALA A 40 5.31 8.80 -2.68
C ALA A 40 6.27 8.80 -3.88
N ASN A 41 6.34 9.92 -4.62
CA ASN A 41 7.28 10.07 -5.73
C ASN A 41 8.74 9.94 -5.26
N MET A 42 9.10 10.57 -4.14
CA MET A 42 10.45 10.51 -3.59
C MET A 42 10.79 9.09 -3.09
N ILE A 43 9.83 8.40 -2.48
CA ILE A 43 9.99 7.00 -2.06
C ILE A 43 10.19 6.10 -3.28
N ALA A 44 9.40 6.25 -4.32
CA ALA A 44 9.51 5.44 -5.54
C ALA A 44 10.87 5.64 -6.23
N GLU A 45 11.37 6.88 -6.30
CA GLU A 45 12.70 7.20 -6.82
C GLU A 45 13.81 6.53 -5.99
N GLU A 46 13.78 6.67 -4.65
CA GLU A 46 14.78 6.12 -3.74
C GLU A 46 14.75 4.58 -3.72
N ALA A 47 13.57 3.99 -3.66
CA ALA A 47 13.38 2.55 -3.65
C ALA A 47 13.54 1.89 -5.03
N LYS A 48 13.63 2.66 -6.10
CA LYS A 48 13.56 2.19 -7.51
C LYS A 48 12.33 1.32 -7.74
N ALA A 49 11.21 1.76 -7.21
CA ALA A 49 9.94 1.06 -7.22
C ALA A 49 8.98 1.65 -8.28
N ASP A 50 8.07 0.83 -8.76
CA ASP A 50 6.97 1.31 -9.59
C ASP A 50 6.01 2.16 -8.73
N LEU A 51 5.30 3.09 -9.36
CA LEU A 51 4.39 4.03 -8.70
C LEU A 51 2.95 3.80 -9.16
N PHE A 52 2.02 3.75 -8.21
CA PHE A 52 0.60 3.59 -8.46
C PHE A 52 -0.21 4.61 -7.66
N GLU A 53 -0.88 5.52 -8.34
CA GLU A 53 -1.80 6.48 -7.70
C GLU A 53 -3.20 5.87 -7.58
N ILE A 54 -3.69 5.78 -6.34
CA ILE A 54 -5.08 5.43 -6.04
C ILE A 54 -5.91 6.69 -6.25
N GLU A 55 -6.65 6.74 -7.33
CA GLU A 55 -7.46 7.89 -7.69
C GLU A 55 -8.92 7.67 -7.33
N SER A 56 -9.52 8.62 -6.63
CA SER A 56 -10.98 8.61 -6.42
C SER A 56 -11.69 8.86 -7.76
N LYS A 57 -12.73 8.09 -8.06
CA LYS A 57 -13.55 8.26 -9.26
C LYS A 57 -14.17 9.65 -9.35
N ILE A 58 -14.50 10.24 -8.21
CA ILE A 58 -14.91 11.64 -8.08
C ILE A 58 -13.81 12.35 -7.28
N PRO A 59 -13.05 13.28 -7.90
CA PRO A 59 -12.00 14.01 -7.19
C PRO A 59 -12.51 14.77 -5.96
N TYR A 60 -11.68 14.85 -4.92
CA TYR A 60 -12.01 15.63 -3.73
C TYR A 60 -11.78 17.12 -3.99
N THR A 61 -12.77 17.92 -3.66
CA THR A 61 -12.68 19.39 -3.64
C THR A 61 -12.18 19.88 -2.27
N LYS A 62 -11.84 21.16 -2.16
CA LYS A 62 -11.50 21.76 -0.86
C LYS A 62 -12.65 21.66 0.14
N ALA A 63 -13.90 21.79 -0.33
CA ALA A 63 -15.09 21.65 0.52
C ALA A 63 -15.27 20.22 1.02
N ASP A 64 -14.92 19.22 0.21
CA ASP A 64 -14.95 17.80 0.60
C ASP A 64 -13.93 17.47 1.69
N LEU A 65 -12.84 18.23 1.77
CA LEU A 65 -11.74 18.04 2.72
C LEU A 65 -11.86 18.92 3.99
N ASP A 66 -12.95 19.66 4.14
CA ASP A 66 -13.18 20.47 5.33
C ASP A 66 -13.52 19.59 6.54
N TRP A 67 -12.49 19.19 7.27
CA TRP A 67 -12.60 18.32 8.45
C TRP A 67 -13.37 18.94 9.61
N MET A 68 -13.56 20.27 9.63
CA MET A 68 -14.40 20.98 10.63
C MET A 68 -15.89 20.86 10.31
N ASN A 69 -16.23 20.63 9.06
CA ASN A 69 -17.61 20.45 8.62
C ASN A 69 -18.00 18.96 8.67
N LYS A 70 -18.85 18.60 9.63
CA LYS A 70 -19.35 17.22 9.79
C LYS A 70 -20.13 16.68 8.58
N LYS A 71 -20.56 17.59 7.65
CA LYS A 71 -21.25 17.23 6.42
C LYS A 71 -20.33 17.20 5.20
N SER A 72 -19.04 17.51 5.35
CA SER A 72 -18.08 17.35 4.26
C SER A 72 -17.97 15.88 3.87
N ARG A 73 -17.62 15.63 2.62
CA ARG A 73 -17.50 14.26 2.09
C ARG A 73 -16.53 13.42 2.92
N SER A 74 -15.33 13.94 3.23
CA SER A 74 -14.36 13.22 4.05
C SER A 74 -14.89 12.91 5.46
N SER A 75 -15.62 13.85 6.10
CA SER A 75 -16.22 13.62 7.41
C SER A 75 -17.30 12.52 7.36
N VAL A 76 -18.14 12.53 6.34
CA VAL A 76 -19.19 11.51 6.13
C VAL A 76 -18.57 10.14 5.88
N GLU A 77 -17.61 10.05 4.94
CA GLU A 77 -16.92 8.80 4.61
C GLU A 77 -16.20 8.19 5.84
N MET A 78 -15.54 9.02 6.65
CA MET A 78 -14.82 8.56 7.85
C MET A 78 -15.74 8.24 9.03
N SER A 79 -16.99 8.69 9.02
CA SER A 79 -17.99 8.35 10.05
C SER A 79 -18.54 6.93 9.90
N ASP A 80 -18.42 6.34 8.72
CA ASP A 80 -18.84 4.98 8.41
C ASP A 80 -17.66 4.10 7.97
N LYS A 81 -17.20 3.22 8.84
CA LYS A 81 -16.11 2.27 8.57
C LYS A 81 -16.39 1.33 7.38
N LYS A 82 -17.64 1.18 6.98
CA LYS A 82 -18.06 0.38 5.83
C LYS A 82 -18.10 1.19 4.53
N CYS A 83 -17.90 2.49 4.60
CA CYS A 83 -17.83 3.32 3.41
C CYS A 83 -16.71 2.85 2.49
N ARG A 84 -17.02 2.74 1.21
CA ARG A 84 -16.06 2.34 0.15
C ARG A 84 -16.18 3.32 -1.01
N PRO A 85 -15.48 4.47 -0.93
CA PRO A 85 -15.45 5.42 -2.04
C PRO A 85 -14.92 4.75 -3.30
N GLU A 86 -15.60 4.94 -4.43
CA GLU A 86 -15.17 4.35 -5.70
C GLU A 86 -13.83 4.90 -6.15
N ILE A 87 -12.98 4.02 -6.66
CA ILE A 87 -11.69 4.36 -7.26
C ILE A 87 -11.73 4.22 -8.78
N MET A 88 -10.81 4.91 -9.46
CA MET A 88 -10.50 4.65 -10.86
C MET A 88 -9.71 3.34 -10.93
N GLU A 89 -10.34 2.28 -11.42
CA GLU A 89 -9.65 1.02 -11.64
C GLU A 89 -8.64 1.16 -12.77
N LYS A 90 -7.44 0.65 -12.52
CA LYS A 90 -6.33 0.63 -13.48
C LYS A 90 -5.80 -0.79 -13.60
N GLU A 91 -5.47 -1.20 -14.80
CA GLU A 91 -4.81 -2.49 -15.00
C GLU A 91 -3.43 -2.47 -14.37
N ILE A 92 -3.20 -3.41 -13.46
CA ILE A 92 -1.91 -3.65 -12.84
C ILE A 92 -1.79 -5.13 -12.48
N ASP A 93 -0.68 -5.73 -12.82
CA ASP A 93 -0.36 -7.08 -12.40
C ASP A 93 0.26 -7.09 -11.00
N MET A 94 -0.59 -7.22 -9.97
CA MET A 94 -0.15 -7.27 -8.58
C MET A 94 0.75 -8.47 -8.30
N SER A 95 0.66 -9.56 -9.07
CA SER A 95 1.52 -10.74 -8.89
C SER A 95 3.01 -10.46 -9.12
N SER A 96 3.31 -9.39 -9.84
CA SER A 96 4.68 -8.93 -10.11
C SER A 96 5.39 -8.31 -8.90
N TYR A 97 4.67 -8.03 -7.81
CA TYR A 97 5.21 -7.32 -6.64
C TYR A 97 5.16 -8.20 -5.40
N ASP A 98 6.23 -8.18 -4.61
CA ASP A 98 6.32 -8.89 -3.33
C ASP A 98 6.03 -7.96 -2.14
N GLU A 99 6.40 -6.69 -2.27
CA GLU A 99 6.26 -5.69 -1.23
C GLU A 99 5.56 -4.43 -1.76
N ILE A 100 4.56 -3.97 -1.02
CA ILE A 100 3.79 -2.76 -1.32
C ILE A 100 4.08 -1.71 -0.26
N LEU A 101 4.58 -0.55 -0.66
CA LEU A 101 4.67 0.62 0.20
C LEU A 101 3.38 1.43 0.00
N LEU A 102 2.47 1.37 0.97
CA LEU A 102 1.13 1.94 0.84
C LEU A 102 1.02 3.27 1.59
N GLY A 103 0.78 4.35 0.86
CA GLY A 103 0.79 5.71 1.35
C GLY A 103 -0.57 6.41 1.36
N PHE A 104 -0.85 7.20 2.40
CA PHE A 104 -2.08 7.97 2.52
C PHE A 104 -1.95 9.13 3.51
N PRO A 105 -2.83 10.14 3.44
CA PRO A 105 -2.96 11.11 4.51
C PRO A 105 -3.70 10.49 5.70
N ILE A 106 -3.29 10.78 6.94
CA ILE A 106 -4.07 10.37 8.11
C ILE A 106 -5.32 11.26 8.23
N TRP A 107 -6.48 10.61 8.25
CA TRP A 107 -7.77 11.24 8.55
C TRP A 107 -8.34 10.64 9.85
N TRP A 108 -8.57 11.49 10.86
CA TRP A 108 -9.12 11.07 12.18
C TRP A 108 -8.39 9.84 12.76
N TYR A 109 -7.05 9.87 12.79
CA TYR A 109 -6.18 8.80 13.32
C TYR A 109 -6.26 7.47 12.56
N MET A 110 -6.74 7.48 11.32
CA MET A 110 -6.83 6.27 10.48
C MET A 110 -6.52 6.57 9.02
N ALA A 111 -6.35 5.53 8.22
CA ALA A 111 -6.34 5.65 6.76
C ALA A 111 -7.75 6.05 6.27
N PRO A 112 -7.85 6.85 5.21
CA PRO A 112 -9.11 7.09 4.52
C PRO A 112 -9.73 5.80 4.00
N THR A 113 -11.07 5.68 4.07
CA THR A 113 -11.78 4.44 3.68
C THR A 113 -11.60 4.05 2.21
N ILE A 114 -11.16 4.96 1.35
CA ILE A 114 -10.74 4.66 -0.03
C ILE A 114 -9.57 3.67 -0.09
N ILE A 115 -8.73 3.61 0.95
CA ILE A 115 -7.64 2.61 1.05
C ILE A 115 -8.21 1.22 1.23
N ASN A 116 -9.32 1.06 1.97
CA ASN A 116 -10.02 -0.22 2.05
C ASN A 116 -10.55 -0.63 0.68
N THR A 117 -11.15 0.30 -0.09
CA THR A 117 -11.59 0.02 -1.46
C THR A 117 -10.45 -0.51 -2.32
N PHE A 118 -9.27 0.14 -2.28
CA PHE A 118 -8.10 -0.31 -3.02
C PHE A 118 -7.66 -1.73 -2.62
N LEU A 119 -7.58 -2.00 -1.32
CA LEU A 119 -7.18 -3.32 -0.81
C LEU A 119 -8.18 -4.43 -1.15
N GLU A 120 -9.46 -4.09 -1.32
CA GLU A 120 -10.52 -5.02 -1.71
C GLU A 120 -10.68 -5.18 -3.23
N THR A 121 -10.11 -4.25 -4.02
CA THR A 121 -10.18 -4.28 -5.49
C THR A 121 -9.11 -5.18 -6.10
N TYR A 122 -7.92 -5.24 -5.52
CA TYR A 122 -6.79 -5.99 -6.05
C TYR A 122 -6.37 -7.14 -5.12
N ASP A 123 -5.67 -8.15 -5.67
CA ASP A 123 -5.20 -9.31 -4.90
C ASP A 123 -3.86 -9.01 -4.24
N PHE A 124 -3.86 -8.99 -2.91
CA PHE A 124 -2.66 -8.81 -2.07
C PHE A 124 -2.25 -10.07 -1.32
N SER A 125 -2.79 -11.24 -1.69
CA SER A 125 -2.49 -12.51 -1.02
C SER A 125 -0.99 -12.79 -0.96
N GLY A 126 -0.49 -13.09 0.25
CA GLY A 126 0.91 -13.41 0.50
C GLY A 126 1.88 -12.22 0.41
N LYS A 127 1.40 -10.98 0.23
CA LYS A 127 2.25 -9.80 0.09
C LYS A 127 2.53 -9.13 1.43
N LYS A 128 3.70 -8.47 1.51
CA LYS A 128 4.05 -7.55 2.58
C LYS A 128 3.58 -6.15 2.22
N ILE A 129 2.81 -5.51 3.08
CA ILE A 129 2.36 -4.13 2.93
C ILE A 129 2.93 -3.31 4.07
N VAL A 130 3.77 -2.33 3.75
CA VAL A 130 4.34 -1.40 4.73
C VAL A 130 3.69 -0.04 4.55
N LEU A 131 3.10 0.48 5.61
CA LEU A 131 2.37 1.74 5.56
C LEU A 131 3.32 2.94 5.68
N PHE A 132 3.08 3.97 4.89
CA PHE A 132 3.62 5.29 5.18
C PHE A 132 2.50 6.33 5.12
N ALA A 133 2.64 7.40 5.90
CA ALA A 133 1.58 8.39 5.91
C ALA A 133 2.10 9.81 6.06
N THR A 134 1.27 10.75 5.62
CA THR A 134 1.41 12.18 5.93
C THR A 134 0.28 12.61 6.87
N SER A 135 0.58 13.49 7.80
CA SER A 135 -0.38 13.90 8.83
C SER A 135 -0.14 15.33 9.28
N GLY A 136 -1.21 16.03 9.63
CA GLY A 136 -1.15 17.31 10.32
C GLY A 136 -0.80 17.23 11.81
N GLY A 137 -0.60 16.00 12.35
CA GLY A 137 -0.27 15.82 13.78
C GLY A 137 -0.75 14.49 14.37
N SER A 138 -1.66 13.78 13.69
CA SER A 138 -2.17 12.48 14.17
C SER A 138 -1.25 11.34 13.76
N GLY A 139 -1.15 10.31 14.61
CA GLY A 139 -0.47 9.05 14.29
C GLY A 139 -1.37 8.06 13.55
N PHE A 140 -0.86 6.83 13.33
CA PHE A 140 -1.58 5.77 12.63
C PHE A 140 -2.79 5.20 13.40
N GLY A 141 -2.84 5.39 14.73
CA GLY A 141 -3.93 4.86 15.57
C GLY A 141 -4.17 3.37 15.33
N ASN A 142 -5.40 3.00 14.97
CA ASN A 142 -5.78 1.60 14.70
C ASN A 142 -5.70 1.21 13.21
N THR A 143 -5.03 2.00 12.37
CA THR A 143 -5.01 1.83 10.92
C THR A 143 -4.65 0.41 10.47
N VAL A 144 -3.58 -0.18 11.00
CA VAL A 144 -3.16 -1.55 10.63
C VAL A 144 -4.29 -2.55 10.87
N LYS A 145 -4.92 -2.51 12.06
CA LYS A 145 -6.02 -3.40 12.41
C LYS A 145 -7.24 -3.23 11.51
N GLU A 146 -7.58 -1.99 11.17
CA GLU A 146 -8.74 -1.69 10.31
C GLU A 146 -8.48 -2.12 8.86
N LEU A 147 -7.27 -1.91 8.33
CA LEU A 147 -6.91 -2.30 6.97
C LEU A 147 -6.73 -3.82 6.81
N GLN A 148 -6.30 -4.52 7.87
CA GLN A 148 -6.08 -5.97 7.83
C GLN A 148 -7.35 -6.74 7.42
N SER A 149 -8.53 -6.22 7.75
CA SER A 149 -9.80 -6.85 7.35
C SER A 149 -10.08 -6.79 5.84
N SER A 150 -9.50 -5.81 5.14
CA SER A 150 -9.65 -5.62 3.68
C SER A 150 -8.59 -6.35 2.86
N ALA A 151 -7.54 -6.88 3.51
CA ALA A 151 -6.49 -7.71 2.88
C ALA A 151 -6.03 -8.78 3.88
N SER A 152 -6.93 -9.72 4.20
CA SER A 152 -6.72 -10.74 5.25
C SER A 152 -5.49 -11.61 5.02
N ASP A 153 -5.17 -11.90 3.78
CA ASP A 153 -4.08 -12.78 3.38
C ASP A 153 -2.75 -12.04 3.11
N ALA A 154 -2.71 -10.73 3.34
CA ALA A 154 -1.49 -9.92 3.33
C ALA A 154 -0.96 -9.71 4.74
N VAL A 155 0.33 -9.37 4.85
CA VAL A 155 0.95 -8.93 6.11
C VAL A 155 1.07 -7.42 6.09
N ILE A 156 0.21 -6.72 6.84
CA ILE A 156 0.25 -5.26 6.93
C ILE A 156 1.04 -4.84 8.17
N THR A 157 2.00 -3.95 7.98
CA THR A 157 2.82 -3.41 9.08
C THR A 157 2.81 -1.89 9.04
N GLU A 158 2.84 -1.27 10.23
CA GLU A 158 3.07 0.15 10.37
C GLU A 158 4.50 0.48 9.96
N GLY A 159 4.66 1.53 9.17
CA GLY A 159 5.96 2.04 8.74
C GLY A 159 6.25 3.42 9.34
N SER A 160 6.23 4.50 8.55
CA SER A 160 6.65 5.81 9.02
C SER A 160 5.69 6.94 8.67
N LEU A 161 5.63 7.94 9.58
CA LEU A 161 5.02 9.25 9.29
C LEU A 161 6.07 10.14 8.64
N LEU A 162 5.89 10.42 7.36
CA LEU A 162 6.85 11.16 6.54
C LEU A 162 6.37 12.60 6.25
N ASN A 163 6.04 13.32 7.32
CA ASN A 163 5.42 14.66 7.23
C ASN A 163 6.33 15.72 6.62
N ARG A 164 7.60 15.67 6.89
CA ARG A 164 8.57 16.64 6.36
C ARG A 164 9.04 16.30 4.96
N GLY A 165 9.01 15.02 4.59
CA GLY A 165 9.37 14.52 3.27
C GLY A 165 10.76 14.94 2.83
N THR A 166 11.73 15.05 3.75
CA THR A 166 13.13 15.34 3.39
C THR A 166 13.75 14.14 2.69
N LYS A 167 14.65 14.37 1.74
CA LYS A 167 15.37 13.29 1.06
C LYS A 167 16.07 12.36 2.05
N GLN A 168 16.68 12.92 3.10
CA GLN A 168 17.38 12.12 4.10
C GLN A 168 16.43 11.22 4.88
N GLU A 169 15.32 11.77 5.39
CA GLU A 169 14.30 11.01 6.11
C GLU A 169 13.74 9.84 5.27
N ILE A 170 13.45 10.11 4.00
CA ILE A 170 12.96 9.10 3.07
C ILE A 170 14.01 8.04 2.77
N SER A 171 15.26 8.45 2.48
CA SER A 171 16.36 7.53 2.20
C SER A 171 16.64 6.63 3.40
N ASP A 172 16.67 7.18 4.61
CA ASP A 172 16.89 6.40 5.84
C ASP A 172 15.78 5.41 6.08
N TRP A 173 14.52 5.81 5.86
CA TRP A 173 13.38 4.91 5.99
C TRP A 173 13.41 3.80 4.93
N VAL A 174 13.60 4.12 3.66
CA VAL A 174 13.66 3.12 2.58
C VAL A 174 14.78 2.09 2.79
N LYS A 175 15.92 2.52 3.33
CA LYS A 175 17.04 1.62 3.67
C LYS A 175 16.76 0.73 4.88
N SER A 176 15.81 1.11 5.72
CA SER A 176 15.42 0.32 6.90
C SER A 176 14.42 -0.80 6.59
N LEU A 177 13.82 -0.81 5.39
CA LEU A 177 12.87 -1.83 4.93
C LEU A 177 13.57 -3.10 4.45
#